data_10b26c2a768ac3e77798dc8464a73239
#
_entry.id   10b26c2a768ac3e77798dc8464a73239
#
_cell.length_a   1.000
_cell.length_b   1.000
_cell.length_c   1.000
_cell.angle_alpha   90.00
_cell.angle_beta   90.00
_cell.angle_gamma   90.00
#
_symmetry.space_group_name_H-M   'P 1'
#
loop_
_entity.id
_entity.type
_entity.pdbx_description
1 polymer ?
#
loop_
_entity_poly.entity_id
_entity_poly.type
_entity_poly.pdbx_seq_one_letter_code
_entity_poly.pdbx_strand_id
1 'polypeptide(L)'
;MNEDISMLKEISDRLIDGTSLDFKRYLFPKIDWRNRFICLKGAKGTGKTTILRQYMKEQFGLSESVYYLSFDHLWFTNHSALDLVDTLYKNGVTHLFIDEVHHLEHWNTVVKNIYDFYPDLKVAYSGSSILRMDNREGDMSRRQVCYDLKGLSFREFLSFEGIKSVDPVPLKDLLVHHREIAAEITRGLRIVGLFAKYNEYGYYPFYKESPSGYYQRIIECVNKVIESDLPIVEDVTPATIRKTKRMLAVLAESCPQQPNMKALYRELETDRNQGLKMLDVLERAELVSLLKTEKDKLKSMSAPEKIYCDNSNLMRALVPRADVGTLRETFFVNQLRAAGHTVSSPAQGDFLVDGEWLFEVGGKGKTFDQIKDLPKSYIACDDVEIGVGNKIPLWMFGVLY
;
A
#
# COMPACT_ATOMS: atom_id res chain seq x y z
N MET A 1 -27.41 -3.97 26.01
CA MET A 1 -26.04 -3.41 26.24
C MET A 1 -25.07 -4.46 26.80
N ASN A 2 -25.32 -5.09 27.99
CA ASN A 2 -24.36 -6.09 28.49
C ASN A 2 -24.24 -7.34 27.60
N GLU A 3 -25.32 -7.84 27.04
CA GLU A 3 -25.31 -8.97 26.09
C GLU A 3 -24.57 -8.62 24.80
N ASP A 4 -24.75 -7.42 24.27
CA ASP A 4 -24.06 -6.95 23.08
C ASP A 4 -22.54 -6.83 23.31
N ILE A 5 -22.14 -6.31 24.48
CA ILE A 5 -20.72 -6.19 24.85
C ILE A 5 -20.08 -7.59 24.97
N SER A 6 -20.78 -8.55 25.59
CA SER A 6 -20.33 -9.94 25.67
C SER A 6 -20.15 -10.54 24.26
N MET A 7 -21.13 -10.37 23.39
CA MET A 7 -21.05 -10.83 22.00
C MET A 7 -19.86 -10.22 21.25
N LEU A 8 -19.65 -8.89 21.37
CA LEU A 8 -18.51 -8.21 20.72
C LEU A 8 -17.16 -8.70 21.28
N LYS A 9 -17.09 -8.98 22.60
CA LYS A 9 -15.91 -9.56 23.22
C LYS A 9 -15.61 -10.96 22.70
N GLU A 10 -16.60 -11.84 22.62
CA GLU A 10 -16.45 -13.19 22.07
C GLU A 10 -15.97 -13.18 20.62
N ILE A 11 -16.49 -12.25 19.79
CA ILE A 11 -16.02 -12.05 18.42
C ILE A 11 -14.56 -11.61 18.41
N SER A 12 -14.22 -10.61 19.24
CA SER A 12 -12.85 -10.11 19.40
C SER A 12 -11.89 -11.24 19.75
N ASP A 13 -12.20 -12.01 20.80
CA ASP A 13 -11.34 -13.07 21.31
C ASP A 13 -11.14 -14.20 20.29
N ARG A 14 -12.19 -14.62 19.62
CA ARG A 14 -12.11 -15.64 18.56
C ARG A 14 -11.21 -15.20 17.41
N LEU A 15 -11.29 -13.92 16.98
CA LEU A 15 -10.48 -13.38 15.91
C LEU A 15 -9.00 -13.24 16.31
N ILE A 16 -8.73 -12.88 17.58
CA ILE A 16 -7.38 -12.79 18.12
C ILE A 16 -6.77 -14.19 18.25
N ASP A 17 -7.51 -15.14 18.82
CA ASP A 17 -7.03 -16.52 19.03
C ASP A 17 -6.67 -17.19 17.69
N GLY A 18 -7.50 -17.00 16.65
CA GLY A 18 -7.26 -17.52 15.31
C GLY A 18 -6.13 -16.81 14.53
N THR A 19 -5.50 -15.75 15.07
CA THR A 19 -4.46 -15.01 14.35
C THR A 19 -3.10 -15.69 14.49
N SER A 20 -2.42 -16.02 13.36
CA SER A 20 -1.06 -16.55 13.35
C SER A 20 -0.03 -15.45 13.69
N LEU A 21 1.04 -15.85 14.42
CA LEU A 21 2.21 -15.03 14.74
C LEU A 21 3.46 -15.42 13.92
N ASP A 22 3.35 -16.40 13.01
CA ASP A 22 4.47 -17.00 12.29
C ASP A 22 5.19 -16.02 11.37
N PHE A 23 4.46 -15.06 10.81
CA PHE A 23 5.01 -14.04 9.93
C PHE A 23 4.52 -12.65 10.34
N LYS A 24 5.47 -11.75 10.54
CA LYS A 24 5.20 -10.34 10.83
C LYS A 24 5.67 -9.45 9.69
N ARG A 25 4.84 -8.47 9.33
CA ARG A 25 5.15 -7.49 8.30
C ARG A 25 6.31 -6.56 8.73
N TYR A 26 7.06 -6.05 7.74
CA TYR A 26 8.18 -5.13 7.94
C TYR A 26 7.85 -3.92 8.83
N LEU A 27 6.61 -3.50 8.84
CA LEU A 27 6.12 -2.36 9.60
C LEU A 27 5.91 -2.69 11.07
N PHE A 28 5.61 -3.94 11.42
CA PHE A 28 5.27 -4.36 12.79
C PHE A 28 6.31 -3.90 13.84
N PRO A 29 7.62 -4.13 13.67
CA PRO A 29 8.63 -3.67 14.61
C PRO A 29 8.90 -2.15 14.55
N LYS A 30 8.43 -1.46 13.52
CA LYS A 30 8.64 -0.02 13.34
C LYS A 30 7.52 0.82 13.98
N ILE A 31 6.41 0.20 14.35
CA ILE A 31 5.30 0.89 15.02
C ILE A 31 5.69 1.15 16.47
N ASP A 32 5.70 2.42 16.86
CA ASP A 32 5.83 2.79 18.27
C ASP A 32 4.47 2.68 18.99
N TRP A 33 4.19 1.50 19.50
CA TRP A 33 2.95 1.16 20.19
C TRP A 33 2.74 1.90 21.53
N ARG A 34 3.71 2.68 21.98
CA ARG A 34 3.56 3.55 23.18
C ARG A 34 2.68 4.74 22.89
N ASN A 35 2.56 5.15 21.62
CA ASN A 35 1.68 6.24 21.23
C ASN A 35 0.23 5.94 21.61
N ARG A 36 -0.46 6.96 22.11
CA ARG A 36 -1.83 6.83 22.56
C ARG A 36 -2.81 6.54 21.42
N PHE A 37 -2.60 7.18 20.26
CA PHE A 37 -3.40 6.96 19.05
C PHE A 37 -2.50 6.63 17.87
N ILE A 38 -2.76 5.49 17.25
CA ILE A 38 -2.03 4.95 16.12
C ILE A 38 -3.00 4.71 14.97
N CYS A 39 -2.67 5.20 13.79
CA CYS A 39 -3.39 4.94 12.56
C CYS A 39 -2.56 4.09 11.61
N LEU A 40 -3.12 2.96 11.16
CA LEU A 40 -2.56 2.13 10.09
C LEU A 40 -3.34 2.35 8.79
N LYS A 41 -2.70 2.97 7.80
CA LYS A 41 -3.23 3.14 6.45
C LYS A 41 -2.58 2.15 5.48
N GLY A 42 -3.19 1.95 4.35
CA GLY A 42 -2.64 1.16 3.24
C GLY A 42 -3.73 0.58 2.36
N ALA A 43 -3.34 0.08 1.21
CA ALA A 43 -4.26 -0.55 0.28
C ALA A 43 -5.03 -1.71 0.91
N LYS A 44 -6.19 -2.03 0.34
CA LYS A 44 -6.99 -3.17 0.79
C LYS A 44 -6.24 -4.47 0.52
N GLY A 45 -6.23 -5.36 1.53
CA GLY A 45 -5.57 -6.66 1.43
C GLY A 45 -4.08 -6.66 1.75
N THR A 46 -3.47 -5.55 2.21
CA THR A 46 -2.06 -5.50 2.59
C THR A 46 -1.75 -6.07 3.98
N GLY A 47 -2.77 -6.41 4.81
CA GLY A 47 -2.59 -7.05 6.11
C GLY A 47 -2.66 -6.12 7.32
N LYS A 48 -3.28 -4.94 7.23
CA LYS A 48 -3.48 -3.99 8.34
C LYS A 48 -4.17 -4.64 9.53
N THR A 49 -5.32 -5.27 9.28
CA THR A 49 -6.10 -6.06 10.27
C THR A 49 -5.24 -7.08 11.00
N THR A 50 -4.40 -7.80 10.24
CA THR A 50 -3.51 -8.82 10.79
C THR A 50 -2.48 -8.21 11.76
N ILE A 51 -1.87 -7.07 11.41
CA ILE A 51 -0.93 -6.36 12.30
C ILE A 51 -1.60 -5.99 13.63
N LEU A 52 -2.80 -5.42 13.61
CA LEU A 52 -3.53 -5.05 14.83
C LEU A 52 -3.79 -6.28 15.71
N ARG A 53 -4.30 -7.35 15.12
CA ARG A 53 -4.61 -8.60 15.85
C ARG A 53 -3.35 -9.30 16.35
N GLN A 54 -2.26 -9.31 15.60
CA GLN A 54 -0.96 -9.86 16.03
C GLN A 54 -0.42 -9.13 17.25
N TYR A 55 -0.47 -7.81 17.25
CA TYR A 55 -0.02 -7.02 18.39
C TYR A 55 -0.90 -7.28 19.63
N MET A 56 -2.24 -7.32 19.46
CA MET A 56 -3.15 -7.68 20.55
C MET A 56 -2.81 -9.05 21.14
N LYS A 57 -2.70 -10.07 20.28
CA LYS A 57 -2.40 -11.45 20.72
C LYS A 57 -1.09 -11.54 21.49
N GLU A 58 -0.05 -10.88 20.98
CA GLU A 58 1.30 -10.94 21.56
C GLU A 58 1.41 -10.20 22.90
N GLN A 59 0.76 -9.03 23.02
CA GLN A 59 0.91 -8.17 24.18
C GLN A 59 -0.13 -8.41 25.28
N PHE A 60 -1.34 -8.78 24.90
CA PHE A 60 -2.47 -8.82 25.85
C PHE A 60 -3.15 -10.19 25.93
N GLY A 61 -2.97 -11.06 24.92
CA GLY A 61 -3.72 -12.30 24.83
C GLY A 61 -5.25 -12.02 24.79
N LEU A 62 -6.02 -12.78 25.55
CA LEU A 62 -7.48 -12.64 25.65
C LEU A 62 -7.87 -11.82 26.92
N SER A 63 -7.29 -10.64 27.06
CA SER A 63 -7.54 -9.74 28.20
C SER A 63 -8.90 -9.07 28.12
N GLU A 64 -9.61 -8.98 29.26
CA GLU A 64 -10.88 -8.24 29.38
C GLU A 64 -10.73 -6.72 29.22
N SER A 65 -9.52 -6.18 29.39
CA SER A 65 -9.23 -4.75 29.24
C SER A 65 -8.95 -4.31 27.80
N VAL A 66 -9.04 -5.23 26.81
CA VAL A 66 -8.69 -4.96 25.42
C VAL A 66 -9.75 -5.49 24.47
N TYR A 67 -10.18 -4.65 23.52
CA TYR A 67 -11.19 -4.99 22.52
C TYR A 67 -10.69 -4.74 21.09
N TYR A 68 -10.99 -5.69 20.20
CA TYR A 68 -10.97 -5.50 18.77
C TYR A 68 -12.38 -5.28 18.25
N LEU A 69 -12.59 -4.19 17.52
CA LEU A 69 -13.89 -3.80 16.97
C LEU A 69 -13.72 -3.55 15.46
N SER A 70 -14.58 -4.12 14.63
CA SER A 70 -14.62 -3.79 13.20
C SER A 70 -15.83 -2.90 12.92
N PHE A 71 -15.59 -1.69 12.41
CA PHE A 71 -16.68 -0.72 12.17
C PHE A 71 -17.51 -1.03 10.91
N ASP A 72 -17.14 -2.05 10.13
CA ASP A 72 -17.99 -2.63 9.10
C ASP A 72 -18.99 -3.68 9.64
N HIS A 73 -18.93 -4.00 10.95
CA HIS A 73 -19.87 -4.94 11.57
C HIS A 73 -21.28 -4.32 11.67
N LEU A 74 -22.31 -5.09 11.29
CA LEU A 74 -23.72 -4.64 11.23
C LEU A 74 -24.24 -4.06 12.54
N TRP A 75 -23.66 -4.42 13.69
CA TRP A 75 -24.03 -3.86 14.97
C TRP A 75 -23.95 -2.33 14.99
N PHE A 76 -22.93 -1.74 14.35
CA PHE A 76 -22.72 -0.29 14.28
C PHE A 76 -23.73 0.46 13.39
N THR A 77 -24.54 -0.24 12.61
CA THR A 77 -25.60 0.39 11.81
C THR A 77 -26.70 1.01 12.69
N ASN A 78 -26.96 0.40 13.86
CA ASN A 78 -28.04 0.80 14.74
C ASN A 78 -27.59 1.24 16.15
N HIS A 79 -26.28 1.26 16.40
CA HIS A 79 -25.71 1.57 17.72
C HIS A 79 -24.63 2.62 17.63
N SER A 80 -24.60 3.50 18.63
CA SER A 80 -23.58 4.56 18.74
C SER A 80 -22.22 3.97 19.15
N ALA A 81 -21.20 4.23 18.33
CA ALA A 81 -19.83 3.85 18.68
C ALA A 81 -19.33 4.57 19.94
N LEU A 82 -19.73 5.84 20.15
CA LEU A 82 -19.32 6.61 21.34
C LEU A 82 -19.95 6.05 22.61
N ASP A 83 -21.22 5.64 22.58
CA ASP A 83 -21.89 5.05 23.75
C ASP A 83 -21.28 3.68 24.13
N LEU A 84 -20.86 2.90 23.12
CA LEU A 84 -20.09 1.68 23.33
C LEU A 84 -18.77 1.99 24.01
N VAL A 85 -17.99 2.94 23.45
CA VAL A 85 -16.68 3.32 24.01
C VAL A 85 -16.81 3.84 25.43
N ASP A 86 -17.82 4.66 25.73
CA ASP A 86 -18.10 5.15 27.09
C ASP A 86 -18.36 3.98 28.06
N THR A 87 -19.15 3.01 27.62
CA THR A 87 -19.46 1.83 28.44
C THR A 87 -18.23 0.97 28.66
N LEU A 88 -17.44 0.71 27.61
CA LEU A 88 -16.19 -0.05 27.69
C LEU A 88 -15.17 0.64 28.61
N TYR A 89 -15.02 1.94 28.49
CA TYR A 89 -14.11 2.74 29.33
C TYR A 89 -14.50 2.67 30.82
N LYS A 90 -15.81 2.82 31.13
CA LYS A 90 -16.34 2.67 32.50
C LYS A 90 -16.13 1.25 33.05
N ASN A 91 -16.10 0.24 32.20
CA ASN A 91 -15.83 -1.15 32.56
C ASN A 91 -14.31 -1.47 32.63
N GLY A 92 -13.42 -0.47 32.55
CA GLY A 92 -11.99 -0.64 32.72
C GLY A 92 -11.23 -1.05 31.47
N VAL A 93 -11.81 -0.90 30.28
CA VAL A 93 -11.08 -1.11 29.01
C VAL A 93 -10.04 -0.03 28.81
N THR A 94 -8.82 -0.45 28.51
CA THR A 94 -7.64 0.43 28.37
C THR A 94 -7.14 0.57 26.93
N HIS A 95 -7.44 -0.43 26.09
CA HIS A 95 -7.00 -0.45 24.69
C HIS A 95 -8.13 -0.83 23.74
N LEU A 96 -8.29 -0.06 22.67
CA LEU A 96 -9.20 -0.37 21.57
C LEU A 96 -8.41 -0.53 20.26
N PHE A 97 -8.70 -1.61 19.55
CA PHE A 97 -8.21 -1.86 18.21
C PHE A 97 -9.39 -1.80 17.24
N ILE A 98 -9.44 -0.76 16.43
CA ILE A 98 -10.58 -0.46 15.56
C ILE A 98 -10.18 -0.73 14.11
N ASP A 99 -10.87 -1.65 13.46
CA ASP A 99 -10.63 -1.95 12.04
C ASP A 99 -11.65 -1.25 11.15
N GLU A 100 -11.19 -0.87 9.94
CA GLU A 100 -11.99 -0.23 8.90
C GLU A 100 -12.78 0.99 9.41
N VAL A 101 -12.10 1.88 10.14
CA VAL A 101 -12.68 3.05 10.83
C VAL A 101 -13.59 3.90 9.94
N HIS A 102 -13.31 3.96 8.64
CA HIS A 102 -14.01 4.78 7.66
C HIS A 102 -15.43 4.29 7.34
N HIS A 103 -15.79 3.08 7.70
CA HIS A 103 -17.17 2.60 7.56
C HIS A 103 -18.13 3.23 8.57
N LEU A 104 -17.62 3.88 9.61
CA LEU A 104 -18.45 4.64 10.53
C LEU A 104 -18.71 6.04 10.00
N GLU A 105 -19.97 6.46 9.97
CA GLU A 105 -20.35 7.83 9.61
C GLU A 105 -19.70 8.84 10.57
N HIS A 106 -19.14 9.93 10.04
CA HIS A 106 -18.42 10.94 10.81
C HIS A 106 -17.25 10.39 11.65
N TRP A 107 -16.59 9.31 11.19
CA TRP A 107 -15.53 8.61 11.92
C TRP A 107 -14.43 9.54 12.47
N ASN A 108 -14.05 10.59 11.72
CA ASN A 108 -13.06 11.58 12.15
C ASN A 108 -13.46 12.26 13.47
N THR A 109 -14.74 12.67 13.55
CA THR A 109 -15.31 13.31 14.75
C THR A 109 -15.40 12.31 15.89
N VAL A 110 -15.79 11.07 15.61
CA VAL A 110 -15.86 10.00 16.62
C VAL A 110 -14.49 9.72 17.20
N VAL A 111 -13.46 9.49 16.37
CA VAL A 111 -12.09 9.23 16.83
C VAL A 111 -11.51 10.42 17.60
N LYS A 112 -11.81 11.65 17.16
CA LYS A 112 -11.42 12.86 17.87
C LYS A 112 -12.10 12.92 19.26
N ASN A 113 -13.39 12.66 19.36
CA ASN A 113 -14.12 12.65 20.63
C ASN A 113 -13.58 11.56 21.56
N ILE A 114 -13.24 10.39 21.05
CA ILE A 114 -12.58 9.34 21.84
C ILE A 114 -11.24 9.87 22.38
N TYR A 115 -10.47 10.55 21.58
CA TYR A 115 -9.21 11.16 22.02
C TYR A 115 -9.44 12.23 23.13
N ASP A 116 -10.38 13.13 22.92
CA ASP A 116 -10.56 14.29 23.79
C ASP A 116 -11.25 13.93 25.13
N PHE A 117 -12.14 12.92 25.15
CA PHE A 117 -12.97 12.57 26.33
C PHE A 117 -12.43 11.41 27.18
N TYR A 118 -11.58 10.56 26.65
CA TYR A 118 -11.06 9.36 27.35
C TYR A 118 -9.53 9.38 27.41
N PRO A 119 -8.90 10.19 28.31
CA PRO A 119 -7.47 10.49 28.29
C PRO A 119 -6.56 9.29 28.46
N ASP A 120 -7.00 8.25 29.18
CA ASP A 120 -6.21 7.04 29.46
C ASP A 120 -6.42 5.93 28.44
N LEU A 121 -7.39 6.08 27.51
CA LEU A 121 -7.68 5.10 26.50
C LEU A 121 -6.65 5.16 25.37
N LYS A 122 -6.05 4.03 25.04
CA LYS A 122 -5.19 3.87 23.88
C LYS A 122 -5.96 3.27 22.72
N VAL A 123 -5.77 3.83 21.52
CA VAL A 123 -6.51 3.40 20.32
C VAL A 123 -5.53 3.18 19.17
N ALA A 124 -5.55 1.98 18.59
CA ALA A 124 -4.92 1.72 17.30
C ALA A 124 -6.02 1.39 16.28
N TYR A 125 -6.03 2.07 15.16
CA TYR A 125 -7.07 1.84 14.17
C TYR A 125 -6.53 1.71 12.76
N SER A 126 -7.27 0.97 11.92
CA SER A 126 -6.97 0.83 10.51
C SER A 126 -7.96 1.60 9.64
N GLY A 127 -7.48 1.99 8.45
CA GLY A 127 -8.30 2.60 7.43
C GLY A 127 -7.75 2.40 6.02
N SER A 128 -8.58 2.69 5.02
CA SER A 128 -8.20 2.65 3.61
C SER A 128 -7.11 3.69 3.29
N SER A 129 -6.23 3.39 2.34
CA SER A 129 -5.22 4.33 1.83
C SER A 129 -5.82 5.60 1.24
N ILE A 130 -7.06 5.53 0.72
CA ILE A 130 -7.76 6.67 0.14
C ILE A 130 -8.12 7.77 1.14
N LEU A 131 -8.12 7.47 2.45
CA LEU A 131 -8.50 8.41 3.49
C LEU A 131 -7.55 9.59 3.56
N ARG A 132 -8.10 10.81 3.57
CA ARG A 132 -7.36 12.01 3.91
C ARG A 132 -7.37 12.21 5.42
N MET A 133 -6.18 12.32 6.02
CA MET A 133 -6.05 12.56 7.46
C MET A 133 -6.19 14.03 7.84
N ASP A 134 -6.20 14.92 6.87
CA ASP A 134 -6.25 16.38 6.98
C ASP A 134 -7.64 16.97 6.69
N ASN A 135 -8.69 16.15 6.76
CA ASN A 135 -10.06 16.60 6.51
C ASN A 135 -10.58 17.59 7.58
N ARG A 136 -11.33 18.57 7.11
CA ARG A 136 -11.84 19.75 7.83
C ARG A 136 -12.71 19.44 9.06
N GLU A 137 -13.19 18.21 9.20
CA GLU A 137 -13.98 17.74 10.34
C GLU A 137 -13.11 16.79 11.18
N GLY A 138 -12.64 17.26 12.34
CA GLY A 138 -11.87 16.44 13.28
C GLY A 138 -10.39 16.34 12.95
N ASP A 139 -9.65 17.45 13.07
CA ASP A 139 -8.19 17.46 12.91
C ASP A 139 -7.49 16.50 13.90
N MET A 140 -7.07 15.34 13.37
CA MET A 140 -6.30 14.33 14.12
C MET A 140 -4.78 14.48 13.95
N SER A 141 -4.30 15.46 13.16
CA SER A 141 -2.89 15.58 12.76
C SER A 141 -1.90 15.70 13.94
N ARG A 142 -2.34 16.28 15.07
CA ARG A 142 -1.53 16.39 16.29
C ARG A 142 -1.80 15.33 17.35
N ARG A 143 -2.79 14.44 17.10
CA ARG A 143 -3.33 13.52 18.10
C ARG A 143 -2.91 12.08 17.86
N GLN A 144 -2.37 11.77 16.68
CA GLN A 144 -2.08 10.42 16.25
C GLN A 144 -0.76 10.32 15.50
N VAL A 145 -0.19 9.13 15.49
CA VAL A 145 0.91 8.75 14.61
C VAL A 145 0.39 7.82 13.53
N CYS A 146 0.63 8.21 12.26
CA CYS A 146 0.17 7.45 11.10
C CYS A 146 1.30 6.63 10.50
N TYR A 147 1.00 5.39 10.15
CA TYR A 147 1.89 4.46 9.48
C TYR A 147 1.24 3.94 8.20
N ASP A 148 1.99 3.94 7.10
CA ASP A 148 1.53 3.43 5.81
C ASP A 148 2.06 2.00 5.58
N LEU A 149 1.15 1.04 5.48
CA LEU A 149 1.47 -0.36 5.19
C LEU A 149 1.37 -0.61 3.68
N LYS A 150 2.52 -0.79 3.04
CA LYS A 150 2.58 -1.20 1.62
C LYS A 150 2.36 -2.71 1.46
N GLY A 151 2.18 -3.19 0.24
CA GLY A 151 2.15 -4.63 -0.04
C GLY A 151 3.44 -5.33 0.37
N LEU A 152 3.51 -6.64 0.22
CA LEU A 152 4.75 -7.38 0.51
C LEU A 152 5.86 -6.89 -0.43
N SER A 153 7.04 -6.60 0.12
CA SER A 153 8.27 -6.52 -0.67
C SER A 153 8.70 -7.91 -1.15
N PHE A 154 9.59 -7.98 -2.13
CA PHE A 154 10.14 -9.29 -2.53
C PHE A 154 10.87 -9.98 -1.37
N ARG A 155 11.56 -9.21 -0.51
CA ARG A 155 12.18 -9.70 0.71
C ARG A 155 11.16 -10.33 1.68
N GLU A 156 10.04 -9.65 1.90
CA GLU A 156 8.96 -10.17 2.74
C GLU A 156 8.30 -11.42 2.13
N PHE A 157 8.14 -11.44 0.80
CA PHE A 157 7.65 -12.63 0.10
C PHE A 157 8.56 -13.85 0.34
N LEU A 158 9.88 -13.69 0.24
CA LEU A 158 10.82 -14.78 0.54
C LEU A 158 10.68 -15.29 1.98
N SER A 159 10.52 -14.38 2.95
CA SER A 159 10.30 -14.73 4.35
C SER A 159 8.92 -15.37 4.57
N PHE A 160 7.87 -14.84 3.93
CA PHE A 160 6.51 -15.35 4.03
C PHE A 160 6.35 -16.75 3.41
N GLU A 161 7.14 -17.05 2.38
CA GLU A 161 7.27 -18.41 1.82
C GLU A 161 8.13 -19.36 2.67
N GLY A 162 8.78 -18.87 3.73
CA GLY A 162 9.70 -19.66 4.55
C GLY A 162 11.01 -20.02 3.82
N ILE A 163 11.35 -19.29 2.74
CA ILE A 163 12.53 -19.57 1.91
C ILE A 163 13.78 -18.95 2.52
N LYS A 164 13.75 -17.66 2.81
CA LYS A 164 14.88 -16.91 3.36
C LYS A 164 14.42 -15.63 4.03
N SER A 165 14.95 -15.35 5.24
CA SER A 165 14.86 -14.03 5.85
C SER A 165 16.02 -13.18 5.34
N VAL A 166 15.70 -11.97 4.88
CA VAL A 166 16.66 -10.99 4.37
C VAL A 166 16.38 -9.66 5.05
N ASP A 167 17.42 -9.04 5.62
CA ASP A 167 17.30 -7.70 6.19
C ASP A 167 17.12 -6.63 5.10
N PRO A 168 16.42 -5.51 5.38
CA PRO A 168 16.28 -4.43 4.42
C PRO A 168 17.64 -3.80 4.12
N VAL A 169 17.90 -3.55 2.85
CA VAL A 169 19.15 -2.96 2.36
C VAL A 169 18.89 -1.52 1.92
N PRO A 170 19.54 -0.50 2.51
CA PRO A 170 19.43 0.89 2.05
C PRO A 170 19.86 1.04 0.59
N LEU A 171 19.16 1.89 -0.19
CA LEU A 171 19.44 2.08 -1.60
C LEU A 171 20.92 2.43 -1.88
N LYS A 172 21.53 3.29 -1.08
CA LYS A 172 22.96 3.68 -1.23
C LYS A 172 23.89 2.48 -1.12
N ASP A 173 23.63 1.61 -0.14
CA ASP A 173 24.46 0.42 0.07
C ASP A 173 24.24 -0.59 -1.07
N LEU A 174 22.99 -0.72 -1.52
CA LEU A 174 22.66 -1.55 -2.67
C LEU A 174 23.39 -1.08 -3.93
N LEU A 175 23.43 0.22 -4.21
CA LEU A 175 24.11 0.77 -5.40
C LEU A 175 25.63 0.50 -5.39
N VAL A 176 26.26 0.46 -4.22
CA VAL A 176 27.71 0.27 -4.07
C VAL A 176 28.07 -1.22 -3.95
N HIS A 177 27.32 -1.99 -3.18
CA HIS A 177 27.66 -3.35 -2.78
C HIS A 177 26.73 -4.44 -3.35
N HIS A 178 25.99 -4.13 -4.43
CA HIS A 178 24.98 -5.06 -4.98
C HIS A 178 25.54 -6.45 -5.33
N ARG A 179 26.82 -6.59 -5.68
CA ARG A 179 27.41 -7.89 -6.06
C ARG A 179 27.55 -8.80 -4.85
N GLU A 180 28.13 -8.28 -3.78
CA GLU A 180 28.31 -9.00 -2.51
C GLU A 180 26.96 -9.37 -1.90
N ILE A 181 26.04 -8.42 -1.84
CA ILE A 181 24.68 -8.60 -1.32
C ILE A 181 23.93 -9.63 -2.16
N ALA A 182 24.00 -9.52 -3.51
CA ALA A 182 23.36 -10.50 -4.38
C ALA A 182 23.94 -11.90 -4.19
N ALA A 183 25.27 -12.05 -4.12
CA ALA A 183 25.94 -13.34 -3.91
C ALA A 183 25.54 -14.00 -2.56
N GLU A 184 25.33 -13.20 -1.53
CA GLU A 184 24.85 -13.68 -0.22
C GLU A 184 23.38 -14.13 -0.30
N ILE A 185 22.50 -13.31 -0.86
CA ILE A 185 21.07 -13.60 -0.93
C ILE A 185 20.78 -14.78 -1.84
N THR A 186 21.44 -14.90 -2.99
CA THR A 186 21.18 -15.94 -4.00
C THR A 186 21.76 -17.31 -3.64
N ARG A 187 22.61 -17.39 -2.60
CA ARG A 187 23.24 -18.67 -2.22
C ARG A 187 22.21 -19.77 -1.97
N GLY A 188 22.21 -20.78 -2.84
CA GLY A 188 21.30 -21.91 -2.81
C GLY A 188 19.89 -21.65 -3.35
N LEU A 189 19.64 -20.48 -3.94
CA LEU A 189 18.33 -20.07 -4.45
C LEU A 189 18.35 -19.84 -5.96
N ARG A 190 17.26 -20.18 -6.62
CA ARG A 190 16.97 -19.73 -8.01
C ARG A 190 16.21 -18.42 -7.95
N ILE A 191 16.89 -17.34 -7.63
CA ILE A 191 16.28 -16.06 -7.26
C ILE A 191 15.43 -15.46 -8.39
N VAL A 192 15.85 -15.59 -9.65
CA VAL A 192 15.11 -15.10 -10.83
C VAL A 192 13.75 -15.79 -10.93
N GLY A 193 13.70 -17.11 -10.71
CA GLY A 193 12.43 -17.85 -10.69
C GLY A 193 11.50 -17.47 -9.53
N LEU A 194 12.06 -17.17 -8.35
CA LEU A 194 11.31 -16.68 -7.20
C LEU A 194 10.80 -15.26 -7.44
N PHE A 195 11.59 -14.42 -8.06
CA PHE A 195 11.19 -13.07 -8.45
C PHE A 195 10.07 -13.06 -9.49
N ALA A 196 10.12 -13.97 -10.47
CA ALA A 196 9.02 -14.16 -11.42
C ALA A 196 7.70 -14.51 -10.70
N LYS A 197 7.73 -15.43 -9.73
CA LYS A 197 6.58 -15.80 -8.90
C LYS A 197 6.05 -14.61 -8.10
N TYR A 198 6.95 -13.84 -7.47
CA TYR A 198 6.55 -12.63 -6.75
C TYR A 198 5.80 -11.64 -7.65
N ASN A 199 6.32 -11.36 -8.86
CA ASN A 199 5.66 -10.48 -9.82
C ASN A 199 4.34 -11.04 -10.34
N GLU A 200 4.12 -12.35 -10.22
CA GLU A 200 2.86 -13.00 -10.59
C GLU A 200 1.82 -12.89 -9.48
N TYR A 201 2.17 -13.21 -8.22
CA TYR A 201 1.19 -13.27 -7.12
C TYR A 201 1.70 -12.84 -5.74
N GLY A 202 2.94 -12.36 -5.59
CA GLY A 202 3.58 -12.19 -4.29
C GLY A 202 3.32 -10.87 -3.56
N TYR A 203 2.57 -9.91 -4.12
CA TYR A 203 2.41 -8.59 -3.53
C TYR A 203 1.37 -8.53 -2.40
N TYR A 204 0.22 -9.21 -2.54
CA TYR A 204 -0.83 -9.23 -1.53
C TYR A 204 -0.80 -10.53 -0.71
N PRO A 205 -0.67 -10.47 0.63
CA PRO A 205 -0.54 -11.68 1.48
C PRO A 205 -1.63 -12.74 1.30
N PHE A 206 -2.83 -12.34 0.89
CA PHE A 206 -3.97 -13.24 0.73
C PHE A 206 -3.85 -14.23 -0.43
N TYR A 207 -2.76 -14.18 -1.22
CA TYR A 207 -2.54 -15.19 -2.28
C TYR A 207 -2.46 -16.62 -1.73
N LYS A 208 -1.99 -16.78 -0.49
CA LYS A 208 -1.93 -18.11 0.16
C LYS A 208 -3.30 -18.69 0.50
N GLU A 209 -4.29 -17.84 0.72
CA GLU A 209 -5.64 -18.29 1.07
C GLU A 209 -6.40 -18.86 -0.10
N SER A 210 -6.21 -18.32 -1.30
CA SER A 210 -6.90 -18.75 -2.52
C SER A 210 -6.05 -18.47 -3.77
N PRO A 211 -5.08 -19.32 -4.08
CA PRO A 211 -4.21 -19.10 -5.24
C PRO A 211 -4.98 -19.04 -6.58
N SER A 212 -5.98 -19.87 -6.78
CA SER A 212 -6.80 -19.89 -8.01
C SER A 212 -7.70 -18.68 -8.17
N GLY A 213 -8.14 -18.05 -7.08
CA GLY A 213 -9.00 -16.86 -7.07
C GLY A 213 -8.24 -15.55 -6.88
N TYR A 214 -6.91 -15.56 -6.90
CA TYR A 214 -6.10 -14.41 -6.51
C TYR A 214 -6.41 -13.14 -7.29
N TYR A 215 -6.38 -13.19 -8.60
CA TYR A 215 -6.66 -12.02 -9.45
C TYR A 215 -8.11 -11.54 -9.33
N GLN A 216 -9.06 -12.47 -9.20
CA GLN A 216 -10.45 -12.10 -8.94
C GLN A 216 -10.58 -11.31 -7.64
N ARG A 217 -9.92 -11.76 -6.55
CA ARG A 217 -9.92 -11.03 -5.27
C ARG A 217 -9.28 -9.65 -5.37
N ILE A 218 -8.22 -9.49 -6.18
CA ILE A 218 -7.65 -8.15 -6.46
C ILE A 218 -8.70 -7.25 -7.11
N ILE A 219 -9.40 -7.74 -8.15
CA ILE A 219 -10.47 -6.96 -8.81
C ILE A 219 -11.61 -6.62 -7.84
N GLU A 220 -12.00 -7.54 -6.96
CA GLU A 220 -12.98 -7.28 -5.92
C GLU A 220 -12.52 -6.20 -4.93
N CYS A 221 -11.23 -6.21 -4.52
CA CYS A 221 -10.65 -5.13 -3.71
C CYS A 221 -10.70 -3.78 -4.43
N VAL A 222 -10.33 -3.73 -5.73
CA VAL A 222 -10.42 -2.51 -6.56
C VAL A 222 -11.86 -2.01 -6.63
N ASN A 223 -12.81 -2.90 -6.90
CA ASN A 223 -14.22 -2.55 -6.95
C ASN A 223 -14.71 -1.98 -5.63
N LYS A 224 -14.39 -2.63 -4.51
CA LYS A 224 -14.79 -2.16 -3.18
C LYS A 224 -14.21 -0.78 -2.86
N VAL A 225 -12.95 -0.53 -3.19
CA VAL A 225 -12.32 0.79 -3.00
C VAL A 225 -13.03 1.88 -3.80
N ILE A 226 -13.33 1.63 -5.09
CA ILE A 226 -13.93 2.65 -5.96
C ILE A 226 -15.45 2.80 -5.69
N GLU A 227 -16.18 1.72 -5.39
CA GLU A 227 -17.64 1.76 -5.23
C GLU A 227 -18.09 2.05 -3.80
N SER A 228 -17.28 1.66 -2.80
CA SER A 228 -17.67 1.76 -1.37
C SER A 228 -16.82 2.78 -0.61
N ASP A 229 -15.47 2.71 -0.70
CA ASP A 229 -14.61 3.59 0.11
C ASP A 229 -14.55 5.01 -0.48
N LEU A 230 -14.54 5.16 -1.82
CA LEU A 230 -14.50 6.48 -2.47
C LEU A 230 -15.70 7.37 -2.12
N PRO A 231 -16.96 6.91 -2.16
CA PRO A 231 -18.11 7.72 -1.78
C PRO A 231 -18.11 8.19 -0.32
N ILE A 232 -17.40 7.50 0.55
CA ILE A 232 -17.26 7.88 1.97
C ILE A 232 -16.36 9.13 2.13
N VAL A 233 -15.33 9.25 1.28
CA VAL A 233 -14.31 10.30 1.42
C VAL A 233 -14.48 11.47 0.46
N GLU A 234 -15.22 11.29 -0.62
CA GLU A 234 -15.48 12.30 -1.64
C GLU A 234 -16.96 12.29 -2.01
N ASP A 235 -17.52 13.48 -2.18
CA ASP A 235 -18.87 13.60 -2.72
C ASP A 235 -18.84 13.30 -4.23
N VAL A 236 -19.16 12.06 -4.58
CA VAL A 236 -19.10 11.54 -5.94
C VAL A 236 -20.41 10.94 -6.41
N THR A 237 -20.78 11.25 -7.64
CA THR A 237 -21.96 10.67 -8.26
C THR A 237 -21.71 9.24 -8.77
N PRO A 238 -22.77 8.42 -8.95
CA PRO A 238 -22.62 7.11 -9.60
C PRO A 238 -21.97 7.19 -11.01
N ALA A 239 -22.18 8.30 -11.73
CA ALA A 239 -21.53 8.56 -13.01
C ALA A 239 -20.01 8.72 -12.85
N THR A 240 -19.57 9.47 -11.83
CA THR A 240 -18.13 9.65 -11.50
C THR A 240 -17.47 8.32 -11.12
N ILE A 241 -18.13 7.48 -10.32
CA ILE A 241 -17.66 6.13 -9.98
C ILE A 241 -17.42 5.30 -11.24
N ARG A 242 -18.38 5.24 -12.16
CA ARG A 242 -18.23 4.53 -13.44
C ARG A 242 -17.08 5.07 -14.29
N LYS A 243 -16.93 6.40 -14.38
CA LYS A 243 -15.85 7.06 -15.13
C LYS A 243 -14.49 6.76 -14.48
N THR A 244 -14.39 6.74 -13.15
CA THR A 244 -13.15 6.38 -12.42
C THR A 244 -12.74 4.93 -12.70
N LYS A 245 -13.67 3.98 -12.70
CA LYS A 245 -13.39 2.59 -13.10
C LYS A 245 -12.92 2.48 -14.55
N ARG A 246 -13.60 3.17 -15.48
CA ARG A 246 -13.21 3.18 -16.89
C ARG A 246 -11.83 3.81 -17.07
N MET A 247 -11.54 4.90 -16.34
CA MET A 247 -10.21 5.52 -16.34
C MET A 247 -9.14 4.53 -15.92
N LEU A 248 -9.33 3.81 -14.82
CA LEU A 248 -8.37 2.79 -14.36
C LEU A 248 -8.13 1.72 -15.42
N ALA A 249 -9.17 1.21 -16.06
CA ALA A 249 -9.06 0.21 -17.12
C ALA A 249 -8.26 0.72 -18.32
N VAL A 250 -8.59 1.91 -18.84
CA VAL A 250 -7.87 2.54 -19.96
C VAL A 250 -6.40 2.79 -19.60
N LEU A 251 -6.13 3.29 -18.40
CA LEU A 251 -4.76 3.51 -17.94
C LEU A 251 -3.97 2.21 -17.85
N ALA A 252 -4.57 1.14 -17.30
CA ALA A 252 -3.90 -0.15 -17.18
C ALA A 252 -3.54 -0.74 -18.56
N GLU A 253 -4.43 -0.64 -19.54
CA GLU A 253 -4.21 -1.13 -20.90
C GLU A 253 -3.17 -0.30 -21.67
N SER A 254 -3.05 1.00 -21.38
CA SER A 254 -2.17 1.93 -22.08
C SER A 254 -0.81 2.16 -21.42
N CYS A 255 -0.53 1.59 -20.24
CA CYS A 255 0.77 1.70 -19.56
C CYS A 255 1.91 1.06 -20.38
N PRO A 256 3.10 1.67 -20.49
CA PRO A 256 3.62 2.92 -19.92
C PRO A 256 3.65 4.05 -20.92
N GLN A 257 2.54 4.56 -21.35
CA GLN A 257 2.56 5.71 -22.28
C GLN A 257 2.47 7.03 -21.51
N GLN A 258 3.12 8.06 -22.07
CA GLN A 258 2.72 9.43 -21.77
C GLN A 258 1.26 9.56 -22.18
N PRO A 259 0.33 9.59 -21.23
CA PRO A 259 -1.08 9.53 -21.61
C PRO A 259 -1.42 10.82 -22.37
N ASN A 260 -2.05 10.67 -23.54
CA ASN A 260 -2.69 11.81 -24.16
C ASN A 260 -3.91 12.20 -23.29
N MET A 261 -3.66 13.01 -22.26
CA MET A 261 -4.67 13.39 -21.26
C MET A 261 -5.91 14.02 -21.91
N LYS A 262 -5.75 14.76 -23.03
CA LYS A 262 -6.90 15.33 -23.75
C LYS A 262 -7.76 14.25 -24.39
N ALA A 263 -7.13 13.24 -25.00
CA ALA A 263 -7.85 12.11 -25.58
C ALA A 263 -8.55 11.28 -24.49
N LEU A 264 -7.88 11.02 -23.38
CA LEU A 264 -8.45 10.32 -22.23
C LEU A 264 -9.67 11.05 -21.66
N TYR A 265 -9.58 12.36 -21.42
CA TYR A 265 -10.71 13.13 -20.91
C TYR A 265 -11.89 13.14 -21.88
N ARG A 266 -11.65 13.23 -23.21
CA ARG A 266 -12.68 13.15 -24.23
C ARG A 266 -13.35 11.77 -24.24
N GLU A 267 -12.57 10.70 -24.16
CA GLU A 267 -13.08 9.33 -24.11
C GLU A 267 -13.97 9.07 -22.88
N LEU A 268 -13.60 9.67 -21.75
CA LEU A 268 -14.34 9.57 -20.50
C LEU A 268 -15.47 10.60 -20.38
N GLU A 269 -15.68 11.44 -21.42
CA GLU A 269 -16.67 12.53 -21.39
C GLU A 269 -16.54 13.37 -20.11
N THR A 270 -15.31 13.79 -19.78
CA THR A 270 -14.99 14.54 -18.57
C THR A 270 -14.14 15.77 -18.90
N ASP A 271 -14.17 16.77 -18.03
CA ASP A 271 -13.27 17.90 -18.12
C ASP A 271 -11.92 17.61 -17.45
N ARG A 272 -10.95 18.52 -17.67
CA ARG A 272 -9.59 18.39 -17.11
C ARG A 272 -9.58 18.34 -15.57
N ASN A 273 -10.39 19.15 -14.91
CA ASN A 273 -10.36 19.26 -13.45
C ASN A 273 -10.93 17.99 -12.80
N GLN A 274 -12.04 17.49 -13.32
CA GLN A 274 -12.64 16.23 -12.86
C GLN A 274 -11.71 15.04 -13.17
N GLY A 275 -11.06 15.02 -14.34
CA GLY A 275 -10.10 13.99 -14.70
C GLY A 275 -8.88 13.97 -13.76
N LEU A 276 -8.32 15.13 -13.40
CA LEU A 276 -7.23 15.22 -12.43
C LEU A 276 -7.66 14.80 -11.03
N LYS A 277 -8.88 15.11 -10.60
CA LYS A 277 -9.43 14.62 -9.31
C LYS A 277 -9.56 13.10 -9.31
N MET A 278 -10.06 12.50 -10.40
CA MET A 278 -10.13 11.04 -10.50
C MET A 278 -8.75 10.38 -10.44
N LEU A 279 -7.72 10.98 -11.08
CA LEU A 279 -6.34 10.50 -10.98
C LEU A 279 -5.78 10.61 -9.56
N ASP A 280 -6.00 11.75 -8.87
CA ASP A 280 -5.60 11.93 -7.47
C ASP A 280 -6.23 10.87 -6.55
N VAL A 281 -7.50 10.56 -6.77
CA VAL A 281 -8.20 9.51 -6.05
C VAL A 281 -7.59 8.13 -6.31
N LEU A 282 -7.32 7.80 -7.57
CA LEU A 282 -6.71 6.52 -7.93
C LEU A 282 -5.28 6.38 -7.36
N GLU A 283 -4.50 7.46 -7.31
CA GLU A 283 -3.16 7.45 -6.70
C GLU A 283 -3.25 7.28 -5.18
N ARG A 284 -4.13 8.02 -4.50
CA ARG A 284 -4.37 7.86 -3.05
C ARG A 284 -4.87 6.46 -2.69
N ALA A 285 -5.69 5.88 -3.55
CA ALA A 285 -6.18 4.51 -3.38
C ALA A 285 -5.11 3.43 -3.60
N GLU A 286 -3.89 3.82 -3.98
CA GLU A 286 -2.80 2.91 -4.36
C GLU A 286 -3.21 1.97 -5.51
N LEU A 287 -3.93 2.51 -6.49
CA LEU A 287 -4.31 1.81 -7.73
C LEU A 287 -3.41 2.23 -8.90
N VAL A 288 -2.91 3.45 -8.88
CA VAL A 288 -1.95 3.97 -9.87
C VAL A 288 -0.82 4.72 -9.21
N SER A 289 0.32 4.79 -9.89
CA SER A 289 1.48 5.61 -9.54
C SER A 289 1.67 6.69 -10.60
N LEU A 290 1.50 7.96 -10.23
CA LEU A 290 1.67 9.11 -11.11
C LEU A 290 3.11 9.63 -11.02
N LEU A 291 3.83 9.66 -12.13
CA LEU A 291 5.16 10.24 -12.20
C LEU A 291 5.10 11.63 -12.84
N LYS A 292 5.72 12.59 -12.18
CA LYS A 292 5.88 13.97 -12.65
C LYS A 292 7.34 14.25 -12.94
N THR A 293 7.60 15.30 -13.73
CA THR A 293 8.97 15.83 -13.88
C THR A 293 9.41 16.48 -12.55
N GLU A 294 10.72 16.63 -12.34
CA GLU A 294 11.26 17.36 -11.20
C GLU A 294 10.69 18.78 -11.08
N LYS A 295 10.50 19.47 -12.20
CA LYS A 295 9.97 20.85 -12.27
C LYS A 295 8.50 20.96 -11.86
N ASP A 296 7.73 19.89 -12.03
CA ASP A 296 6.29 19.86 -11.79
C ASP A 296 5.91 19.21 -10.45
N LYS A 297 6.89 18.70 -9.69
CA LYS A 297 6.67 18.13 -8.36
C LYS A 297 5.92 19.07 -7.41
N LEU A 298 6.21 20.36 -7.49
CA LEU A 298 5.59 21.40 -6.66
C LEU A 298 4.20 21.85 -7.14
N LYS A 299 3.78 21.42 -8.35
CA LYS A 299 2.47 21.78 -8.91
C LYS A 299 1.49 20.62 -8.70
N SER A 300 0.69 20.67 -7.67
CA SER A 300 -0.27 19.61 -7.31
C SER A 300 -1.25 19.27 -8.44
N MET A 301 -1.56 20.19 -9.35
CA MET A 301 -2.53 20.07 -10.43
C MET A 301 -1.91 19.93 -11.83
N SER A 302 -0.62 19.57 -11.94
CA SER A 302 -0.01 19.26 -13.25
C SER A 302 -0.39 17.86 -13.72
N ALA A 303 -0.55 17.69 -15.03
CA ALA A 303 -0.71 16.36 -15.61
C ALA A 303 0.55 15.52 -15.38
N PRO A 304 0.43 14.22 -15.09
CA PRO A 304 1.57 13.34 -14.96
C PRO A 304 2.26 13.11 -16.32
N GLU A 305 3.57 12.89 -16.30
CA GLU A 305 4.35 12.50 -17.49
C GLU A 305 4.19 11.02 -17.80
N LYS A 306 4.19 10.17 -16.77
CA LYS A 306 3.98 8.73 -16.90
C LYS A 306 2.98 8.27 -15.84
N ILE A 307 2.18 7.26 -16.17
CA ILE A 307 1.25 6.62 -15.25
C ILE A 307 1.51 5.12 -15.28
N TYR A 308 1.61 4.50 -14.12
CA TYR A 308 1.73 3.05 -13.93
C TYR A 308 0.58 2.52 -13.07
N CYS A 309 0.24 1.24 -13.20
CA CYS A 309 -0.48 0.57 -12.10
C CYS A 309 0.38 0.62 -10.84
N ASP A 310 -0.25 0.59 -9.67
CA ASP A 310 0.52 0.68 -8.43
C ASP A 310 1.55 -0.44 -8.28
N ASN A 311 1.17 -1.67 -8.61
CA ASN A 311 2.05 -2.84 -8.51
C ASN A 311 1.81 -3.85 -9.65
N SER A 312 2.78 -4.76 -9.85
CA SER A 312 2.75 -5.76 -10.92
C SER A 312 1.59 -6.74 -10.83
N ASN A 313 1.16 -7.11 -9.62
CA ASN A 313 0.05 -8.05 -9.42
C ASN A 313 -1.31 -7.41 -9.77
N LEU A 314 -1.51 -6.14 -9.39
CA LEU A 314 -2.67 -5.36 -9.80
C LEU A 314 -2.71 -5.21 -11.33
N MET A 315 -1.57 -4.89 -11.94
CA MET A 315 -1.49 -4.76 -13.40
C MET A 315 -1.89 -6.07 -14.11
N ARG A 316 -1.41 -7.22 -13.62
CA ARG A 316 -1.78 -8.54 -14.18
C ARG A 316 -3.27 -8.88 -13.98
N ALA A 317 -3.85 -8.46 -12.86
CA ALA A 317 -5.28 -8.64 -12.61
C ALA A 317 -6.16 -7.83 -13.57
N LEU A 318 -5.72 -6.61 -13.90
CA LEU A 318 -6.44 -5.71 -14.83
C LEU A 318 -6.16 -6.04 -16.30
N VAL A 319 -4.91 -6.45 -16.63
CA VAL A 319 -4.45 -6.71 -17.99
C VAL A 319 -3.78 -8.08 -18.05
N PRO A 320 -4.50 -9.15 -18.44
CA PRO A 320 -3.98 -10.52 -18.43
C PRO A 320 -2.72 -10.73 -19.29
N ARG A 321 -2.53 -9.91 -20.33
CA ARG A 321 -1.35 -9.93 -21.21
C ARG A 321 -0.55 -8.64 -21.08
N ALA A 322 -0.23 -8.28 -19.84
CA ALA A 322 0.58 -7.10 -19.56
C ALA A 322 1.98 -7.20 -20.21
N ASP A 323 2.45 -6.09 -20.78
CA ASP A 323 3.80 -6.01 -21.35
C ASP A 323 4.88 -6.22 -20.28
N VAL A 324 5.89 -7.01 -20.60
CA VAL A 324 6.96 -7.37 -19.64
C VAL A 324 7.83 -6.14 -19.29
N GLY A 325 8.07 -5.23 -20.22
CA GLY A 325 8.78 -3.98 -19.95
C GLY A 325 8.05 -3.14 -18.90
N THR A 326 6.74 -2.98 -19.11
CA THR A 326 5.87 -2.24 -18.19
C THR A 326 5.80 -2.89 -16.79
N LEU A 327 5.74 -4.23 -16.71
CA LEU A 327 5.77 -4.93 -15.42
C LEU A 327 7.07 -4.67 -14.65
N ARG A 328 8.22 -4.62 -15.34
CA ARG A 328 9.52 -4.30 -14.75
C ARG A 328 9.56 -2.88 -14.20
N GLU A 329 9.10 -1.92 -14.99
CA GLU A 329 9.02 -0.51 -14.59
C GLU A 329 8.03 -0.31 -13.43
N THR A 330 6.86 -0.94 -13.48
CA THR A 330 5.86 -0.93 -12.40
C THR A 330 6.45 -1.45 -11.10
N PHE A 331 7.13 -2.60 -11.12
CA PHE A 331 7.81 -3.15 -9.96
C PHE A 331 8.86 -2.16 -9.40
N PHE A 332 9.71 -1.62 -10.26
CA PHE A 332 10.78 -0.70 -9.87
C PHE A 332 10.22 0.55 -9.17
N VAL A 333 9.22 1.19 -9.75
CA VAL A 333 8.57 2.38 -9.17
C VAL A 333 7.90 2.04 -7.83
N ASN A 334 7.15 0.93 -7.78
CA ASN A 334 6.45 0.51 -6.57
C ASN A 334 7.40 0.28 -5.40
N GLN A 335 8.47 -0.51 -5.60
CA GLN A 335 9.38 -0.88 -4.51
C GLN A 335 10.19 0.32 -3.99
N LEU A 336 10.63 1.21 -4.87
CA LEU A 336 11.32 2.44 -4.46
C LEU A 336 10.40 3.37 -3.66
N ARG A 337 9.18 3.61 -4.14
CA ARG A 337 8.21 4.43 -3.41
C ARG A 337 7.83 3.81 -2.06
N ALA A 338 7.66 2.50 -2.02
CA ALA A 338 7.37 1.78 -0.77
C ALA A 338 8.53 1.86 0.24
N ALA A 339 9.77 1.94 -0.25
CA ALA A 339 10.95 2.19 0.58
C ALA A 339 11.13 3.66 1.00
N GLY A 340 10.25 4.57 0.54
CA GLY A 340 10.27 5.99 0.88
C GLY A 340 11.08 6.88 -0.08
N HIS A 341 11.55 6.34 -1.21
CA HIS A 341 12.25 7.10 -2.25
C HIS A 341 11.29 7.88 -3.15
N THR A 342 11.72 9.03 -3.60
CA THR A 342 11.01 9.79 -4.63
C THR A 342 11.42 9.31 -6.02
N VAL A 343 10.43 9.04 -6.88
CA VAL A 343 10.66 8.63 -8.28
C VAL A 343 9.99 9.64 -9.20
N SER A 344 10.74 10.17 -10.16
CA SER A 344 10.27 11.14 -11.15
C SER A 344 10.68 10.74 -12.57
N SER A 345 10.06 11.37 -13.56
CA SER A 345 10.40 11.21 -14.97
C SER A 345 11.50 12.21 -15.35
N PRO A 346 12.70 11.75 -15.75
CA PRO A 346 13.79 12.61 -16.20
C PRO A 346 13.63 12.98 -17.70
N ALA A 347 14.46 13.93 -18.16
CA ALA A 347 14.52 14.26 -19.57
C ALA A 347 15.24 13.17 -20.41
N GLN A 348 16.12 12.39 -19.79
CA GLN A 348 16.84 11.26 -20.38
C GLN A 348 16.81 10.08 -19.40
N GLY A 349 16.70 8.86 -19.88
CA GLY A 349 16.52 7.66 -19.07
C GLY A 349 15.06 7.41 -18.66
N ASP A 350 14.82 6.35 -17.92
CA ASP A 350 13.47 5.95 -17.53
C ASP A 350 13.02 6.63 -16.24
N PHE A 351 13.89 6.70 -15.22
CA PHE A 351 13.57 7.20 -13.88
C PHE A 351 14.72 7.97 -13.24
N LEU A 352 14.36 9.03 -12.51
CA LEU A 352 15.26 9.76 -11.62
C LEU A 352 14.78 9.54 -10.18
N VAL A 353 15.65 8.95 -9.34
CA VAL A 353 15.37 8.61 -7.96
C VAL A 353 16.05 9.62 -7.03
N ASP A 354 15.28 10.19 -6.10
CA ASP A 354 15.69 11.22 -5.11
C ASP A 354 16.35 12.46 -5.72
N GLY A 355 16.12 12.71 -7.02
CA GLY A 355 16.77 13.80 -7.74
C GLY A 355 18.28 13.57 -7.99
N GLU A 356 18.78 12.35 -7.71
CA GLU A 356 20.21 12.05 -7.67
C GLU A 356 20.63 10.90 -8.59
N TRP A 357 19.88 9.79 -8.60
CA TRP A 357 20.26 8.57 -9.31
C TRP A 357 19.40 8.34 -10.53
N LEU A 358 20.05 8.21 -11.68
CA LEU A 358 19.39 7.98 -12.95
C LEU A 358 19.33 6.48 -13.27
N PHE A 359 18.16 5.99 -13.67
CA PHE A 359 17.96 4.59 -13.99
C PHE A 359 17.36 4.37 -15.37
N GLU A 360 17.83 3.31 -16.01
CA GLU A 360 17.16 2.60 -17.10
C GLU A 360 16.68 1.26 -16.57
N VAL A 361 15.47 0.84 -16.93
CA VAL A 361 14.90 -0.45 -16.52
C VAL A 361 14.74 -1.33 -17.74
N GLY A 362 15.15 -2.61 -17.65
CA GLY A 362 14.99 -3.49 -18.79
C GLY A 362 15.40 -4.93 -18.52
N GLY A 363 15.36 -5.75 -19.56
CA GLY A 363 15.82 -7.13 -19.52
C GLY A 363 17.36 -7.24 -19.64
N LYS A 364 17.85 -8.48 -19.66
CA LYS A 364 19.28 -8.82 -19.70
C LYS A 364 20.08 -8.10 -20.79
N GLY A 365 19.45 -7.83 -21.94
CA GLY A 365 20.08 -7.15 -23.06
C GLY A 365 20.10 -5.62 -23.02
N LYS A 366 19.54 -4.98 -21.98
CA LYS A 366 19.50 -3.51 -21.87
C LYS A 366 20.93 -2.94 -21.81
N THR A 367 21.18 -1.88 -22.61
CA THR A 367 22.48 -1.21 -22.71
C THR A 367 22.47 0.18 -22.10
N PHE A 368 23.63 0.78 -21.91
CA PHE A 368 23.80 2.13 -21.39
C PHE A 368 23.65 3.25 -22.43
N ASP A 369 23.33 2.94 -23.66
CA ASP A 369 23.43 3.87 -24.79
C ASP A 369 22.76 5.23 -24.56
N GLN A 370 21.65 5.25 -23.81
CA GLN A 370 20.91 6.48 -23.50
C GLN A 370 21.49 7.28 -22.32
N ILE A 371 22.18 6.62 -21.39
CA ILE A 371 22.62 7.21 -20.11
C ILE A 371 24.12 7.05 -19.81
N LYS A 372 24.91 6.49 -20.72
CA LYS A 372 26.33 6.12 -20.49
C LYS A 372 27.22 7.28 -20.04
N ASP A 373 26.93 8.50 -20.55
CA ASP A 373 27.73 9.70 -20.29
C ASP A 373 27.15 10.56 -19.14
N LEU A 374 26.10 10.05 -18.46
CA LEU A 374 25.45 10.75 -17.36
C LEU A 374 25.98 10.25 -16.02
N PRO A 375 26.27 11.15 -15.07
CA PRO A 375 26.76 10.76 -13.76
C PRO A 375 25.66 10.02 -12.98
N LYS A 376 26.08 9.13 -12.10
CA LYS A 376 25.19 8.36 -11.21
C LYS A 376 24.08 7.59 -11.96
N SER A 377 24.44 7.04 -13.13
CA SER A 377 23.52 6.29 -13.99
C SER A 377 23.68 4.79 -13.80
N TYR A 378 22.56 4.08 -13.75
CA TYR A 378 22.46 2.66 -13.47
C TYR A 378 21.43 1.99 -14.39
N ILE A 379 21.59 0.68 -14.59
CA ILE A 379 20.57 -0.16 -15.24
C ILE A 379 19.99 -1.12 -14.18
N ALA A 380 18.69 -1.05 -13.93
CA ALA A 380 17.96 -2.08 -13.23
C ALA A 380 17.60 -3.20 -14.21
N CYS A 381 18.34 -4.31 -14.12
CA CYS A 381 18.37 -5.36 -15.14
C CYS A 381 17.63 -6.61 -14.66
N ASP A 382 16.57 -7.01 -15.36
CA ASP A 382 15.85 -8.26 -15.09
C ASP A 382 16.58 -9.48 -15.71
N ASP A 383 16.18 -10.68 -15.27
CA ASP A 383 16.75 -11.97 -15.69
C ASP A 383 18.26 -12.12 -15.37
N VAL A 384 18.72 -11.45 -14.32
CA VAL A 384 20.10 -11.48 -13.84
C VAL A 384 20.12 -11.76 -12.34
N GLU A 385 20.93 -12.74 -11.91
CA GLU A 385 21.10 -13.07 -10.50
C GLU A 385 22.07 -12.12 -9.79
N ILE A 386 23.23 -11.86 -10.43
CA ILE A 386 24.29 -11.02 -9.90
C ILE A 386 24.68 -9.97 -10.97
N GLY A 387 24.72 -8.71 -10.56
CA GLY A 387 25.02 -7.60 -11.43
C GLY A 387 26.53 -7.40 -11.70
N VAL A 388 26.86 -6.53 -12.66
CA VAL A 388 28.24 -6.15 -13.02
C VAL A 388 28.32 -4.65 -13.27
N GLY A 389 29.28 -3.97 -12.66
CA GLY A 389 29.41 -2.51 -12.76
C GLY A 389 28.15 -1.80 -12.29
N ASN A 390 27.60 -0.91 -13.11
CA ASN A 390 26.37 -0.20 -12.80
C ASN A 390 25.08 -0.93 -13.28
N LYS A 391 25.19 -2.20 -13.70
CA LYS A 391 24.03 -3.06 -13.94
C LYS A 391 23.66 -3.81 -12.67
N ILE A 392 22.51 -3.48 -12.08
CA ILE A 392 22.01 -4.01 -10.82
C ILE A 392 20.84 -4.93 -11.12
N PRO A 393 20.77 -6.14 -10.56
CA PRO A 393 19.61 -7.02 -10.73
C PRO A 393 18.32 -6.35 -10.28
N LEU A 394 17.28 -6.37 -11.12
CA LEU A 394 16.00 -5.72 -10.83
C LEU A 394 15.36 -6.24 -9.51
N TRP A 395 15.46 -7.55 -9.23
CA TRP A 395 14.93 -8.15 -8.02
C TRP A 395 15.48 -7.53 -6.73
N MET A 396 16.70 -6.96 -6.76
CA MET A 396 17.32 -6.35 -5.58
C MET A 396 16.60 -5.11 -5.10
N PHE A 397 15.88 -4.40 -5.95
CA PHE A 397 15.03 -3.28 -5.52
C PHE A 397 13.85 -3.74 -4.65
N GLY A 398 13.54 -5.02 -4.65
CA GLY A 398 12.55 -5.62 -3.75
C GLY A 398 13.09 -6.01 -2.37
N VAL A 399 14.35 -5.64 -2.01
CA VAL A 399 14.90 -5.84 -0.66
C VAL A 399 15.14 -4.52 0.08
N LEU A 400 14.61 -3.41 -0.42
CA LEU A 400 14.83 -2.08 0.17
C LEU A 400 14.02 -1.85 1.47
N TYR A 401 12.85 -2.50 1.66
CA TYR A 401 11.99 -2.28 2.83
C TYR A 401 11.42 -3.56 3.41
#